data_7c61c20907f2131e240503520afc55f4
#
_entry.id   7c61c20907f2131e240503520afc55f4
#
_cell.length_a   1.000
_cell.length_b   1.000
_cell.length_c   1.000
_cell.angle_alpha   90.00
_cell.angle_beta   90.00
_cell.angle_gamma   90.00
#
_symmetry.space_group_name_H-M   'P 1'
#
loop_
_entity.id
_entity.type
_entity.pdbx_description
1 polymer ?
#
loop_
_entity_poly.entity_id
_entity_poly.type
_entity_poly.pdbx_seq_one_letter_code
_entity_poly.pdbx_strand_id
1 'polypeptide(L)'
;MKTFNQIIEEILPNITEMFPWDVEEYLKQHPDALVVDIRETHEYDTMHVKDSLNVPRGILENACEWDFEETEPELVEARGRPVVLVCRSGNRTALAAYTLKMMGFDEVVSLKGGLRAWNDYELPLVDIEEKSVDIEDADHYFANKLLPDQRNPASRKNT
;
A
#
# COMPACT_ATOMS: atom_id res chain seq x y z
N MET A 1 2.52 -21.03 16.23
CA MET A 1 1.73 -19.84 15.82
C MET A 1 2.71 -18.78 15.35
N LYS A 2 2.48 -18.20 14.17
CA LYS A 2 3.34 -17.15 13.62
C LYS A 2 2.72 -15.78 13.88
N THR A 3 3.55 -14.79 14.18
CA THR A 3 3.11 -13.38 14.22
C THR A 3 3.00 -12.83 12.80
N PHE A 4 2.31 -11.70 12.66
CA PHE A 4 2.20 -11.01 11.36
C PHE A 4 3.60 -10.67 10.80
N ASN A 5 4.48 -10.14 11.64
CA ASN A 5 5.86 -9.82 11.21
C ASN A 5 6.63 -11.05 10.72
N GLN A 6 6.51 -12.19 11.40
CA GLN A 6 7.14 -13.45 10.96
C GLN A 6 6.61 -13.89 9.59
N ILE A 7 5.31 -13.74 9.33
CA ILE A 7 4.75 -14.05 8.01
C ILE A 7 5.34 -13.13 6.95
N ILE A 8 5.44 -11.83 7.24
CA ILE A 8 6.06 -10.87 6.31
C ILE A 8 7.51 -11.25 6.02
N GLU A 9 8.32 -11.51 7.05
CA GLU A 9 9.73 -11.90 6.88
C GLU A 9 9.90 -13.11 5.99
N GLU A 10 9.01 -14.10 6.08
CA GLU A 10 9.08 -15.31 5.26
C GLU A 10 8.79 -15.05 3.78
N ILE A 11 7.94 -14.11 3.46
CA ILE A 11 7.57 -13.83 2.06
C ILE A 11 8.45 -12.79 1.38
N LEU A 12 9.18 -11.96 2.14
CA LEU A 12 10.05 -10.91 1.58
C LEU A 12 10.98 -11.39 0.46
N PRO A 13 11.63 -12.56 0.54
CA PRO A 13 12.48 -13.05 -0.54
C PRO A 13 11.73 -13.31 -1.87
N ASN A 14 10.41 -13.40 -1.83
CA ASN A 14 9.57 -13.73 -2.99
C ASN A 14 8.89 -12.51 -3.61
N ILE A 15 9.08 -11.32 -3.05
CA ILE A 15 8.48 -10.08 -3.54
C ILE A 15 9.54 -9.04 -3.85
N THR A 16 9.14 -8.00 -4.59
CA THR A 16 9.96 -6.82 -4.84
C THR A 16 9.45 -5.67 -3.99
N GLU A 17 10.31 -5.10 -3.15
CA GLU A 17 10.04 -3.88 -2.42
C GLU A 17 10.90 -2.75 -2.96
N MET A 18 10.36 -1.54 -2.97
CA MET A 18 11.09 -0.32 -3.29
C MET A 18 10.78 0.77 -2.26
N PHE A 19 11.79 1.54 -1.88
CA PHE A 19 11.62 2.74 -1.08
C PHE A 19 10.89 3.85 -1.86
N PRO A 20 10.30 4.86 -1.20
CA PRO A 20 9.56 5.93 -1.87
C PRO A 20 10.34 6.64 -2.99
N TRP A 21 11.61 6.96 -2.76
CA TRP A 21 12.46 7.62 -3.77
C TRP A 21 12.72 6.74 -5.01
N ASP A 22 12.82 5.44 -4.83
CA ASP A 22 12.96 4.48 -5.95
C ASP A 22 11.64 4.31 -6.68
N VAL A 23 10.51 4.31 -5.97
CA VAL A 23 9.17 4.26 -6.58
C VAL A 23 8.90 5.51 -7.40
N GLU A 24 9.25 6.69 -6.90
CA GLU A 24 9.10 7.94 -7.65
C GLU A 24 9.84 7.87 -8.99
N GLU A 25 11.08 7.43 -8.99
CA GLU A 25 11.87 7.26 -10.21
C GLU A 25 11.31 6.17 -11.11
N TYR A 26 10.91 5.05 -10.51
CA TYR A 26 10.28 3.93 -11.23
C TYR A 26 9.02 4.35 -11.97
N LEU A 27 8.15 5.15 -11.36
CA LEU A 27 6.93 5.67 -11.98
C LEU A 27 7.22 6.62 -13.13
N LYS A 28 8.30 7.41 -13.06
CA LYS A 28 8.75 8.26 -14.16
C LYS A 28 9.21 7.43 -15.36
N GLN A 29 9.87 6.31 -15.11
CA GLN A 29 10.36 5.41 -16.15
C GLN A 29 9.28 4.49 -16.72
N HIS A 30 8.20 4.28 -15.99
CA HIS A 30 7.08 3.40 -16.35
C HIS A 30 5.76 4.18 -16.30
N PRO A 31 5.49 5.04 -17.30
CA PRO A 31 4.26 5.86 -17.29
C PRO A 31 2.97 5.03 -17.41
N ASP A 32 3.08 3.76 -17.81
CA ASP A 32 1.99 2.79 -17.86
C ASP A 32 1.75 2.06 -16.53
N ALA A 33 2.58 2.30 -15.51
CA ALA A 33 2.43 1.67 -14.21
C ALA A 33 1.11 2.05 -13.54
N LEU A 34 0.44 1.06 -12.97
CA LEU A 34 -0.76 1.25 -12.17
C LEU A 34 -0.38 1.31 -10.68
N VAL A 35 -0.71 2.41 -10.02
CA VAL A 35 -0.58 2.51 -8.55
C VAL A 35 -1.90 2.08 -7.91
N VAL A 36 -1.85 1.07 -7.07
CA VAL A 36 -3.03 0.52 -6.38
C VAL A 36 -2.89 0.72 -4.88
N ASP A 37 -3.79 1.50 -4.31
CA ASP A 37 -3.89 1.71 -2.87
C ASP A 37 -4.84 0.66 -2.28
N ILE A 38 -4.30 -0.25 -1.47
CA ILE A 38 -5.05 -1.37 -0.90
C ILE A 38 -5.56 -1.09 0.52
N ARG A 39 -5.47 0.17 0.97
CA ARG A 39 -6.04 0.59 2.24
C ARG A 39 -7.57 0.60 2.18
N GLU A 40 -8.18 0.71 3.34
CA GLU A 40 -9.62 0.92 3.43
C GLU A 40 -10.01 2.26 2.76
N THR A 41 -11.23 2.33 2.22
CA THR A 41 -11.69 3.50 1.45
C THR A 41 -11.62 4.79 2.25
N HIS A 42 -11.91 4.78 3.56
CA HIS A 42 -11.80 5.99 4.38
C HIS A 42 -10.37 6.49 4.54
N GLU A 43 -9.38 5.59 4.54
CA GLU A 43 -7.96 5.97 4.53
C GLU A 43 -7.60 6.66 3.21
N TYR A 44 -8.02 6.05 2.09
CA TYR A 44 -7.80 6.59 0.75
C TYR A 44 -8.46 7.96 0.57
N ASP A 45 -9.71 8.11 0.97
CA ASP A 45 -10.46 9.36 0.85
C ASP A 45 -9.83 10.50 1.66
N THR A 46 -9.14 10.18 2.76
CA THR A 46 -8.46 11.18 3.59
C THR A 46 -7.26 11.78 2.85
N MET A 47 -6.39 10.93 2.32
CA MET A 47 -5.28 11.33 1.46
C MET A 47 -4.69 10.11 0.74
N HIS A 48 -4.25 10.30 -0.50
CA HIS A 48 -3.70 9.23 -1.33
C HIS A 48 -2.73 9.78 -2.37
N VAL A 49 -2.01 8.88 -3.03
CA VAL A 49 -1.18 9.23 -4.20
C VAL A 49 -2.10 9.57 -5.37
N LYS A 50 -1.85 10.71 -6.00
CA LYS A 50 -2.63 11.16 -7.17
C LYS A 50 -2.67 10.08 -8.25
N ASP A 51 -3.85 9.92 -8.86
CA ASP A 51 -4.12 8.94 -9.92
C ASP A 51 -3.99 7.47 -9.49
N SER A 52 -3.91 7.18 -8.20
CA SER A 52 -3.96 5.81 -7.71
C SER A 52 -5.37 5.26 -7.69
N LEU A 53 -5.50 3.95 -7.89
CA LEU A 53 -6.75 3.20 -7.82
C LEU A 53 -6.92 2.62 -6.41
N ASN A 54 -8.04 2.86 -5.76
CA ASN A 54 -8.32 2.26 -4.46
C ASN A 54 -9.02 0.91 -4.63
N VAL A 55 -8.34 -0.14 -4.19
CA VAL A 55 -8.89 -1.49 -4.10
C VAL A 55 -8.57 -2.05 -2.72
N PRO A 56 -9.48 -1.95 -1.74
CA PRO A 56 -9.23 -2.44 -0.39
C PRO A 56 -8.76 -3.91 -0.36
N ARG A 57 -7.81 -4.20 0.52
CA ARG A 57 -7.19 -5.53 0.60
C ARG A 57 -8.21 -6.67 0.69
N GLY A 58 -9.34 -6.43 1.37
CA GLY A 58 -10.37 -7.45 1.57
C GLY A 58 -11.09 -7.91 0.31
N ILE A 59 -11.04 -7.13 -0.78
CA ILE A 59 -11.68 -7.47 -2.05
C ILE A 59 -10.67 -7.60 -3.19
N LEU A 60 -9.37 -7.54 -2.91
CA LEU A 60 -8.33 -7.45 -3.92
C LEU A 60 -8.36 -8.63 -4.91
N GLU A 61 -8.50 -9.85 -4.42
CA GLU A 61 -8.49 -11.03 -5.27
C GLU A 61 -9.68 -11.03 -6.23
N ASN A 62 -10.89 -10.72 -5.76
CA ASN A 62 -12.07 -10.59 -6.62
C ASN A 62 -11.93 -9.45 -7.62
N ALA A 63 -11.32 -8.34 -7.21
CA ALA A 63 -11.11 -7.18 -8.09
C ALA A 63 -10.15 -7.48 -9.24
N CYS A 64 -9.29 -8.49 -9.10
CA CYS A 64 -8.37 -8.95 -10.13
C CYS A 64 -8.97 -9.93 -11.15
N GLU A 65 -10.21 -10.32 -10.97
CA GLU A 65 -10.90 -11.31 -11.82
C GLU A 65 -12.16 -10.71 -12.45
N TRP A 66 -12.55 -11.25 -13.61
CA TRP A 66 -13.84 -10.95 -14.22
C TRP A 66 -14.99 -11.62 -13.47
N ASP A 67 -16.19 -11.12 -13.67
CA ASP A 67 -17.45 -11.73 -13.22
C ASP A 67 -17.71 -11.68 -11.70
N PHE A 68 -17.07 -10.76 -10.99
CA PHE A 68 -17.39 -10.40 -9.60
C PHE A 68 -17.96 -8.98 -9.53
N GLU A 69 -18.77 -8.69 -8.52
CA GLU A 69 -19.27 -7.33 -8.29
C GLU A 69 -18.14 -6.34 -7.99
N GLU A 70 -17.05 -6.82 -7.38
CA GLU A 70 -15.87 -6.04 -7.05
C GLU A 70 -14.86 -5.92 -8.19
N THR A 71 -15.12 -6.53 -9.34
CA THR A 71 -14.20 -6.49 -10.48
C THR A 71 -13.78 -5.07 -10.82
N GLU A 72 -12.47 -4.85 -10.85
CA GLU A 72 -11.84 -3.62 -11.34
C GLU A 72 -11.20 -3.90 -12.72
N PRO A 73 -11.85 -3.53 -13.82
CA PRO A 73 -11.34 -3.83 -15.16
C PRO A 73 -9.91 -3.38 -15.39
N GLU A 74 -9.54 -2.19 -14.91
CA GLU A 74 -8.19 -1.66 -15.04
C GLU A 74 -7.16 -2.55 -14.33
N LEU A 75 -7.51 -3.10 -13.18
CA LEU A 75 -6.63 -4.02 -12.45
C LEU A 75 -6.54 -5.39 -13.12
N VAL A 76 -7.67 -5.94 -13.58
CA VAL A 76 -7.68 -7.22 -14.32
C VAL A 76 -6.77 -7.14 -15.54
N GLU A 77 -6.81 -6.04 -16.27
CA GLU A 77 -6.02 -5.80 -17.48
C GLU A 77 -4.57 -5.41 -17.22
N ALA A 78 -4.19 -5.20 -15.95
CA ALA A 78 -2.84 -4.76 -15.57
C ALA A 78 -1.83 -5.90 -15.37
N ARG A 79 -2.19 -7.15 -15.64
CA ARG A 79 -1.30 -8.31 -15.41
C ARG A 79 0.03 -8.22 -16.15
N GLY A 80 0.06 -7.66 -17.35
CA GLY A 80 1.25 -7.52 -18.18
C GLY A 80 1.96 -6.18 -18.06
N ARG A 81 1.59 -5.33 -17.11
CA ARG A 81 2.22 -4.02 -16.90
C ARG A 81 2.63 -3.84 -15.43
N PRO A 82 3.53 -2.88 -15.14
CA PRO A 82 3.95 -2.64 -13.77
C PRO A 82 2.80 -2.24 -12.85
N VAL A 83 2.74 -2.84 -11.68
CA VAL A 83 1.77 -2.50 -10.61
C VAL A 83 2.55 -2.15 -9.35
N VAL A 84 2.29 -0.98 -8.79
CA VAL A 84 2.85 -0.54 -7.51
C VAL A 84 1.75 -0.55 -6.46
N LEU A 85 1.92 -1.37 -5.44
CA LEU A 85 0.98 -1.47 -4.33
C LEU A 85 1.39 -0.54 -3.19
N VAL A 86 0.44 0.22 -2.68
CA VAL A 86 0.65 1.11 -1.54
C VAL A 86 -0.33 0.79 -0.40
N CYS A 87 0.16 0.90 0.82
CA CYS A 87 -0.65 0.89 2.04
C CYS A 87 -0.01 1.84 3.06
N ARG A 88 -0.45 1.82 4.32
CA ARG A 88 0.06 2.77 5.30
C ARG A 88 1.53 2.55 5.65
N SER A 89 1.96 1.31 5.90
CA SER A 89 3.30 0.97 6.42
C SER A 89 4.06 -0.10 5.62
N GLY A 90 3.48 -0.60 4.53
CA GLY A 90 4.12 -1.59 3.66
C GLY A 90 3.87 -3.06 4.02
N ASN A 91 3.23 -3.33 5.15
CA ASN A 91 2.99 -4.72 5.58
C ASN A 91 1.82 -5.38 4.84
N ARG A 92 0.70 -4.67 4.69
CA ARG A 92 -0.45 -5.16 3.92
C ARG A 92 -0.05 -5.41 2.46
N THR A 93 0.74 -4.52 1.88
CA THR A 93 1.19 -4.64 0.48
C THR A 93 2.22 -5.73 0.26
N ALA A 94 3.01 -6.09 1.26
CA ALA A 94 3.92 -7.24 1.15
C ALA A 94 3.15 -8.54 0.88
N LEU A 95 2.12 -8.84 1.67
CA LEU A 95 1.25 -10.00 1.45
C LEU A 95 0.47 -9.89 0.13
N ALA A 96 -0.06 -8.71 -0.18
CA ALA A 96 -0.78 -8.48 -1.42
C ALA A 96 0.10 -8.68 -2.65
N ALA A 97 1.34 -8.20 -2.64
CA ALA A 97 2.29 -8.41 -3.73
C ALA A 97 2.57 -9.90 -3.98
N TYR A 98 2.74 -10.66 -2.92
CA TYR A 98 2.90 -12.11 -3.01
C TYR A 98 1.67 -12.77 -3.64
N THR A 99 0.47 -12.37 -3.22
CA THR A 99 -0.80 -12.87 -3.76
C THR A 99 -0.95 -12.53 -5.25
N LEU A 100 -0.73 -11.27 -5.65
CA LEU A 100 -0.85 -10.86 -7.05
C LEU A 100 0.17 -11.57 -7.94
N LYS A 101 1.36 -11.81 -7.44
CA LYS A 101 2.36 -12.58 -8.17
C LYS A 101 1.89 -14.00 -8.46
N MET A 102 1.25 -14.65 -7.50
CA MET A 102 0.62 -15.97 -7.72
C MET A 102 -0.54 -15.90 -8.72
N MET A 103 -1.22 -14.76 -8.81
CA MET A 103 -2.33 -14.53 -9.74
C MET A 103 -1.87 -14.11 -11.14
N GLY A 104 -0.58 -14.14 -11.43
CA GLY A 104 -0.03 -13.91 -12.77
C GLY A 104 0.28 -12.46 -13.12
N PHE A 105 0.43 -11.58 -12.13
CA PHE A 105 0.95 -10.23 -12.35
C PHE A 105 2.47 -10.31 -12.51
N ASP A 106 2.99 -9.83 -13.63
CA ASP A 106 4.40 -10.01 -14.00
C ASP A 106 5.33 -9.12 -13.18
N GLU A 107 4.95 -7.86 -12.96
CA GLU A 107 5.77 -6.86 -12.25
C GLU A 107 4.96 -6.20 -11.15
N VAL A 108 5.13 -6.67 -9.93
CA VAL A 108 4.48 -6.11 -8.74
C VAL A 108 5.53 -5.58 -7.78
N VAL A 109 5.39 -4.32 -7.39
CA VAL A 109 6.25 -3.66 -6.41
C VAL A 109 5.43 -3.28 -5.19
N SER A 110 5.91 -3.62 -4.01
CA SER A 110 5.38 -3.15 -2.73
C SER A 110 6.15 -1.91 -2.29
N LEU A 111 5.44 -0.82 -2.01
CA LEU A 111 6.04 0.41 -1.46
C LEU A 111 6.54 0.14 -0.04
N LYS A 112 7.85 0.05 0.12
CA LYS A 112 8.49 -0.19 1.41
C LYS A 112 8.27 0.99 2.37
N GLY A 113 7.80 0.67 3.57
CA GLY A 113 7.45 1.69 4.56
C GLY A 113 6.11 2.38 4.30
N GLY A 114 5.46 2.09 3.19
CA GLY A 114 4.13 2.58 2.84
C GLY A 114 4.03 4.09 2.66
N LEU A 115 2.82 4.61 2.71
CA LEU A 115 2.57 6.05 2.56
C LEU A 115 3.13 6.87 3.72
N ARG A 116 3.35 6.26 4.88
CA ARG A 116 4.06 6.91 5.98
C ARG A 116 5.49 7.29 5.57
N ALA A 117 6.25 6.34 5.00
CA ALA A 117 7.59 6.61 4.48
C ALA A 117 7.56 7.55 3.26
N TRP A 118 6.56 7.44 2.39
CA TRP A 118 6.30 8.35 1.28
C TRP A 118 6.18 9.78 1.77
N ASN A 119 5.39 10.01 2.81
CA ASN A 119 5.24 11.31 3.43
C ASN A 119 6.51 11.78 4.15
N ASP A 120 7.22 10.89 4.84
CA ASP A 120 8.50 11.21 5.50
C ASP A 120 9.56 11.71 4.50
N TYR A 121 9.49 11.21 3.26
CA TYR A 121 10.31 11.66 2.13
C TYR A 121 9.71 12.87 1.39
N GLU A 122 8.65 13.46 1.93
CA GLU A 122 7.97 14.67 1.43
C GLU A 122 7.43 14.53 -0.01
N LEU A 123 7.06 13.32 -0.42
CA LEU A 123 6.40 13.10 -1.70
C LEU A 123 4.92 13.48 -1.63
N PRO A 124 4.33 13.94 -2.76
CA PRO A 124 3.01 14.55 -2.75
C PRO A 124 1.88 13.56 -2.49
N LEU A 125 0.89 14.02 -1.74
CA LEU A 125 -0.41 13.36 -1.54
C LEU A 125 -1.52 14.34 -1.88
N VAL A 126 -2.67 13.82 -2.27
CA VAL A 126 -3.87 14.59 -2.56
C VAL A 126 -5.04 14.11 -1.70
N ASP A 127 -6.02 14.99 -1.50
CA ASP A 127 -7.27 14.66 -0.82
C ASP A 127 -8.33 14.13 -1.81
N ILE A 128 -9.54 13.87 -1.32
CA ILE A 128 -10.66 13.38 -2.14
C ILE A 128 -11.07 14.36 -3.26
N GLU A 129 -10.78 15.66 -3.11
CA GLU A 129 -11.01 16.68 -4.14
C GLU A 129 -9.80 16.89 -5.06
N GLU A 130 -8.80 16.01 -4.97
CA GLU A 130 -7.52 16.05 -5.70
C GLU A 130 -6.67 17.30 -5.43
N LYS A 131 -6.89 17.93 -4.27
CA LYS A 131 -6.06 19.04 -3.81
C LYS A 131 -4.86 18.51 -3.04
N SER A 132 -3.71 19.17 -3.20
CA SER A 132 -2.49 18.85 -2.45
C SER A 132 -2.73 18.92 -0.95
N VAL A 133 -2.34 17.85 -0.25
CA VAL A 133 -2.38 17.78 1.21
C VAL A 133 -1.17 18.51 1.79
N ASP A 134 -1.41 19.31 2.83
CA ASP A 134 -0.33 19.96 3.59
C ASP A 134 0.50 18.92 4.33
N ILE A 135 1.82 19.12 4.38
CA ILE A 135 2.75 18.18 5.01
C ILE A 135 2.48 18.00 6.51
N GLU A 136 2.08 19.05 7.20
CA GLU A 136 1.77 18.97 8.64
C GLU A 136 0.52 18.12 8.88
N ASP A 137 -0.49 18.24 8.02
CA ASP A 137 -1.70 17.42 8.09
C ASP A 137 -1.38 15.95 7.83
N ALA A 138 -0.52 15.66 6.84
CA ALA A 138 -0.09 14.30 6.54
C ALA A 138 0.76 13.71 7.67
N ASP A 139 1.68 14.48 8.23
CA ASP A 139 2.50 14.06 9.39
C ASP A 139 1.61 13.68 10.57
N HIS A 140 0.59 14.49 10.85
CA HIS A 140 -0.38 14.22 11.92
C HIS A 140 -1.19 12.95 11.64
N TYR A 141 -1.65 12.77 10.41
CA TYR A 141 -2.42 11.60 10.00
C TYR A 141 -1.62 10.29 10.14
N PHE A 142 -0.36 10.28 9.71
CA PHE A 142 0.51 9.10 9.76
C PHE A 142 1.22 8.90 11.11
N ALA A 143 1.06 9.82 12.06
CA ALA A 143 1.62 9.66 13.40
C ALA A 143 1.04 8.41 14.08
N ASN A 144 1.86 7.77 14.93
CA ASN A 144 1.41 6.61 15.70
C ASN A 144 0.38 7.03 16.76
N LYS A 145 -0.83 6.48 16.67
CA LYS A 145 -1.95 6.74 17.58
C LYS A 145 -2.32 5.50 18.41
N LEU A 146 -1.31 4.72 18.77
CA LEU A 146 -1.50 3.49 19.55
C LEU A 146 -2.10 3.79 20.93
N LEU A 147 -3.26 3.24 21.20
CA LEU A 147 -3.93 3.38 22.50
C LEU A 147 -3.25 2.52 23.56
N PRO A 148 -3.37 2.89 24.86
CA PRO A 148 -2.72 2.14 25.94
C PRO A 148 -3.10 0.65 25.98
N ASP A 149 -4.35 0.31 25.72
CA ASP A 149 -4.86 -1.07 25.70
C ASP A 149 -4.46 -1.87 24.47
N GLN A 150 -3.97 -1.20 23.41
CA GLN A 150 -3.41 -1.83 22.21
C GLN A 150 -1.95 -2.22 22.39
N ARG A 151 -1.29 -1.75 23.43
CA ARG A 151 0.10 -2.09 23.72
C ARG A 151 0.23 -3.48 24.31
N ASN A 152 1.29 -4.19 23.93
CA ASN A 152 1.58 -5.50 24.52
C ASN A 152 1.67 -5.36 26.06
N PRO A 153 0.89 -6.15 26.84
CA PRO A 153 0.95 -6.10 28.30
C PRO A 153 2.35 -6.34 28.88
N ALA A 154 3.17 -7.13 28.21
CA ALA A 154 4.54 -7.40 28.62
C ALA A 154 5.45 -6.15 28.54
N SER A 155 5.15 -5.23 27.63
CA SER A 155 5.91 -3.98 27.48
C SER A 155 5.45 -2.86 28.47
N ARG A 156 4.29 -3.06 29.12
CA ARG A 156 3.73 -2.07 30.08
C ARG A 156 4.45 -2.06 31.45
N LYS A 157 5.24 -3.09 31.75
CA LYS A 157 5.89 -3.26 33.06
C LYS A 157 7.17 -2.45 33.25
N ASN A 158 7.63 -1.72 32.23
CA ASN A 158 8.89 -0.97 32.26
C ASN A 158 8.71 0.56 32.20
N THR A 159 7.53 1.05 32.52
CA THR A 159 7.22 2.48 32.72
C THR A 159 6.56 2.68 34.14
#